data_9012188dfaab1aaa32b98bb947ddbd6a
#
_entry.id   9012188dfaab1aaa32b98bb947ddbd6a
#
_cell.length_a   1.000
_cell.length_b   1.000
_cell.length_c   1.000
_cell.angle_alpha   90.00
_cell.angle_beta   90.00
_cell.angle_gamma   90.00
#
_symmetry.space_group_name_H-M   'P 1'
#
loop_
_entity.id
_entity.type
_entity.pdbx_description
1 polymer ?
#
loop_
_entity_poly.entity_id
_entity_poly.type
_entity_poly.pdbx_seq_one_letter_code
_entity_poly.pdbx_strand_id
1 'polypeptide(L)'
;MKKTLSVLFLMGVCFGANLADIQKDKVIKIGVRMDQTPFSAMKNGSFEGFEVKLAKAVAKKIVGEDVKVELIGVNAKDRVPFLQDGRADVMFANMTVTPERMKYVDFSMPYLSSVQSLISKKGANIKKISDLKDCKTLVIPGTTSFDYVKSHPQLGIKDVECENSKDCFKKFQDGEADAYLHTNILNATWTLMDGSLEVSLPVVGEYEFIAAAVAKDNKELLKAVNDALMSLSSEGEFQKLYKDILEPYYRGKIEKKYLLLDDVYNSLSL
;
A
#
# COMPACT_ATOMS: atom_id res chain seq x y z
N MET A 1 -30.10 -12.02 -52.44
CA MET A 1 -29.51 -10.89 -51.71
C MET A 1 -29.43 -11.24 -50.23
N LYS A 2 -28.26 -11.68 -49.75
CA LYS A 2 -28.02 -12.02 -48.35
C LYS A 2 -27.59 -10.73 -47.63
N LYS A 3 -28.40 -10.24 -46.68
CA LYS A 3 -28.03 -9.11 -45.80
C LYS A 3 -27.16 -9.67 -44.70
N THR A 4 -25.88 -9.34 -44.73
CA THR A 4 -24.95 -9.61 -43.65
C THR A 4 -25.16 -8.56 -42.54
N LEU A 5 -25.67 -8.99 -41.40
CA LEU A 5 -25.84 -8.18 -40.23
C LEU A 5 -24.48 -8.11 -39.50
N SER A 6 -23.75 -7.02 -39.66
CA SER A 6 -22.52 -6.77 -38.87
C SER A 6 -22.93 -6.41 -37.45
N VAL A 7 -22.71 -7.31 -36.49
CA VAL A 7 -22.81 -7.03 -35.07
C VAL A 7 -21.52 -6.31 -34.68
N LEU A 8 -21.64 -5.01 -34.45
CA LEU A 8 -20.56 -4.20 -33.88
C LEU A 8 -20.45 -4.58 -32.39
N PHE A 9 -19.43 -5.36 -32.05
CA PHE A 9 -19.09 -5.65 -30.65
C PHE A 9 -18.41 -4.41 -30.09
N LEU A 10 -19.17 -3.53 -29.43
CA LEU A 10 -18.58 -2.49 -28.58
C LEU A 10 -17.85 -3.20 -27.43
N MET A 11 -16.52 -3.29 -27.52
CA MET A 11 -15.70 -3.55 -26.34
C MET A 11 -15.88 -2.35 -25.39
N GLY A 12 -16.77 -2.50 -24.43
CA GLY A 12 -16.88 -1.59 -23.31
C GLY A 12 -15.55 -1.63 -22.55
N VAL A 13 -14.78 -0.54 -22.61
CA VAL A 13 -13.67 -0.34 -21.71
C VAL A 13 -14.33 -0.22 -20.32
N CYS A 14 -14.17 -1.24 -19.48
CA CYS A 14 -14.58 -1.17 -18.09
C CYS A 14 -13.65 -0.16 -17.38
N PHE A 15 -14.07 1.09 -17.37
CA PHE A 15 -13.54 2.04 -16.38
C PHE A 15 -14.12 1.66 -15.02
N GLY A 16 -13.34 1.82 -13.94
CA GLY A 16 -13.87 1.69 -12.59
C GLY A 16 -15.12 2.56 -12.41
N ALA A 17 -15.99 2.22 -11.45
CA ALA A 17 -17.24 2.94 -11.24
C ALA A 17 -16.97 4.45 -11.06
N ASN A 18 -17.79 5.29 -11.68
CA ASN A 18 -17.74 6.72 -11.44
C ASN A 18 -18.40 7.06 -10.08
N LEU A 19 -18.14 8.24 -9.56
CA LEU A 19 -18.67 8.66 -8.25
C LEU A 19 -20.19 8.60 -8.19
N ALA A 20 -20.89 8.99 -9.26
CA ALA A 20 -22.35 9.01 -9.28
C ALA A 20 -22.95 7.59 -9.17
N ASP A 21 -22.34 6.60 -9.84
CA ASP A 21 -22.77 5.20 -9.74
C ASP A 21 -22.53 4.66 -8.32
N ILE A 22 -21.37 4.93 -7.72
CA ILE A 22 -21.03 4.54 -6.35
C ILE A 22 -22.04 5.11 -5.36
N GLN A 23 -22.39 6.40 -5.49
CA GLN A 23 -23.36 7.07 -4.59
C GLN A 23 -24.78 6.56 -4.79
N LYS A 24 -25.20 6.30 -6.03
CA LYS A 24 -26.51 5.78 -6.38
C LYS A 24 -26.71 4.36 -5.85
N ASP A 25 -25.73 3.49 -6.09
CA ASP A 25 -25.82 2.07 -5.74
C ASP A 25 -25.44 1.83 -4.28
N LYS A 26 -24.85 2.83 -3.61
CA LYS A 26 -24.34 2.78 -2.24
C LYS A 26 -23.35 1.63 -2.01
N VAL A 27 -22.56 1.30 -3.03
CA VAL A 27 -21.54 0.24 -3.01
C VAL A 27 -20.23 0.82 -3.48
N ILE A 28 -19.15 0.56 -2.74
CA ILE A 28 -17.80 0.92 -3.12
C ILE A 28 -16.87 -0.27 -2.93
N LYS A 29 -16.06 -0.57 -3.95
CA LYS A 29 -15.07 -1.66 -3.95
C LYS A 29 -13.71 -1.09 -3.57
N ILE A 30 -13.13 -1.55 -2.46
CA ILE A 30 -11.86 -1.04 -1.97
C ILE A 30 -10.83 -2.16 -1.90
N GLY A 31 -9.73 -2.01 -2.65
CA GLY A 31 -8.59 -2.90 -2.60
C GLY A 31 -7.75 -2.68 -1.35
N VAL A 32 -7.43 -3.75 -0.63
CA VAL A 32 -6.63 -3.74 0.59
C VAL A 32 -5.62 -4.89 0.59
N ARG A 33 -4.50 -4.75 1.32
CA ARG A 33 -3.51 -5.82 1.45
C ARG A 33 -4.07 -6.99 2.30
N MET A 34 -3.60 -8.19 2.03
CA MET A 34 -4.06 -9.40 2.74
C MET A 34 -3.18 -9.77 3.94
N ASP A 35 -1.95 -9.27 4.02
CA ASP A 35 -0.89 -9.80 4.89
C ASP A 35 0.03 -8.74 5.52
N GLN A 36 -0.43 -7.51 5.63
CA GLN A 36 0.38 -6.38 6.13
C GLN A 36 -0.17 -5.79 7.44
N THR A 37 -0.17 -6.60 8.51
CA THR A 37 -0.43 -6.10 9.87
C THR A 37 0.60 -5.02 10.24
N PRO A 38 0.20 -3.88 10.87
CA PRO A 38 -1.12 -3.52 11.37
C PRO A 38 -2.00 -2.74 10.38
N PHE A 39 -1.59 -2.61 9.11
CA PHE A 39 -2.30 -1.78 8.11
C PHE A 39 -3.52 -2.48 7.54
N SER A 40 -3.32 -3.66 6.98
CA SER A 40 -4.40 -4.49 6.44
C SER A 40 -3.98 -5.96 6.44
N ALA A 41 -4.77 -6.81 7.06
CA ALA A 41 -4.57 -8.26 7.07
C ALA A 41 -5.90 -9.00 7.13
N MET A 42 -5.93 -10.18 6.50
CA MET A 42 -7.05 -11.11 6.61
C MET A 42 -6.91 -11.90 7.92
N LYS A 43 -7.89 -11.77 8.82
CA LYS A 43 -7.96 -12.51 10.07
C LYS A 43 -9.37 -13.09 10.24
N ASN A 44 -9.46 -14.39 10.50
CA ASN A 44 -10.74 -15.07 10.75
C ASN A 44 -11.83 -14.76 9.70
N GLY A 45 -11.44 -14.65 8.43
CA GLY A 45 -12.37 -14.37 7.32
C GLY A 45 -12.75 -12.90 7.14
N SER A 46 -12.17 -11.98 7.90
CA SER A 46 -12.40 -10.53 7.74
C SER A 46 -11.10 -9.74 7.61
N PHE A 47 -11.16 -8.61 6.92
CA PHE A 47 -10.05 -7.68 6.86
C PHE A 47 -10.04 -6.76 8.09
N GLU A 48 -8.86 -6.59 8.69
CA GLU A 48 -8.62 -5.73 9.84
C GLU A 48 -7.36 -4.89 9.64
N GLY A 49 -7.30 -3.74 10.31
CA GLY A 49 -6.12 -2.88 10.37
C GLY A 49 -6.42 -1.40 10.12
N PHE A 50 -5.36 -0.60 10.17
CA PHE A 50 -5.43 0.85 10.02
C PHE A 50 -6.03 1.28 8.67
N GLU A 51 -5.49 0.78 7.54
CA GLU A 51 -6.00 1.11 6.20
C GLU A 51 -7.43 0.64 5.99
N VAL A 52 -7.80 -0.51 6.57
CA VAL A 52 -9.18 -1.02 6.48
C VAL A 52 -10.16 -0.08 7.19
N LYS A 53 -9.80 0.43 8.38
CA LYS A 53 -10.64 1.38 9.11
C LYS A 53 -10.69 2.74 8.42
N LEU A 54 -9.55 3.24 7.95
CA LEU A 54 -9.48 4.50 7.20
C LEU A 54 -10.32 4.42 5.92
N ALA A 55 -10.18 3.35 5.14
CA ALA A 55 -10.95 3.11 3.91
C ALA A 55 -12.48 3.10 4.16
N LYS A 56 -12.91 2.42 5.24
CA LYS A 56 -14.34 2.41 5.63
C LYS A 56 -14.82 3.80 6.05
N ALA A 57 -14.01 4.58 6.77
CA ALA A 57 -14.35 5.94 7.16
C ALA A 57 -14.45 6.87 5.94
N VAL A 58 -13.52 6.76 4.98
CA VAL A 58 -13.56 7.47 3.70
C VAL A 58 -14.82 7.10 2.91
N ALA A 59 -15.15 5.81 2.81
CA ALA A 59 -16.35 5.36 2.11
C ALA A 59 -17.63 5.97 2.70
N LYS A 60 -17.75 6.02 4.03
CA LYS A 60 -18.88 6.65 4.71
C LYS A 60 -18.98 8.14 4.41
N LYS A 61 -17.87 8.86 4.35
CA LYS A 61 -17.86 10.28 3.97
C LYS A 61 -18.31 10.52 2.53
N ILE A 62 -17.97 9.62 1.60
CA ILE A 62 -18.30 9.74 0.18
C ILE A 62 -19.76 9.38 -0.12
N VAL A 63 -20.27 8.34 0.53
CA VAL A 63 -21.57 7.72 0.17
C VAL A 63 -22.63 7.90 1.24
N GLY A 64 -22.24 7.91 2.51
CA GLY A 64 -23.14 7.94 3.68
C GLY A 64 -22.98 6.72 4.59
N GLU A 65 -23.67 6.73 5.73
CA GLU A 65 -23.53 5.69 6.78
C GLU A 65 -24.01 4.30 6.34
N ASP A 66 -24.91 4.22 5.38
CA ASP A 66 -25.48 2.99 4.84
C ASP A 66 -24.70 2.39 3.66
N VAL A 67 -23.48 2.89 3.41
CA VAL A 67 -22.59 2.37 2.36
C VAL A 67 -22.20 0.91 2.59
N LYS A 68 -22.32 0.10 1.55
CA LYS A 68 -21.74 -1.24 1.49
C LYS A 68 -20.32 -1.15 0.99
N VAL A 69 -19.35 -1.43 1.85
CA VAL A 69 -17.93 -1.49 1.49
C VAL A 69 -17.56 -2.93 1.14
N GLU A 70 -17.21 -3.18 -0.11
CA GLU A 70 -16.67 -4.45 -0.58
C GLU A 70 -15.14 -4.41 -0.54
N LEU A 71 -14.54 -5.09 0.45
CA LEU A 71 -13.09 -5.17 0.59
C LEU A 71 -12.54 -6.29 -0.27
N ILE A 72 -11.55 -5.95 -1.11
CA ILE A 72 -10.93 -6.85 -2.08
C ILE A 72 -9.46 -7.02 -1.71
N GLY A 73 -9.05 -8.26 -1.41
CA GLY A 73 -7.67 -8.58 -1.11
C GLY A 73 -6.79 -8.51 -2.35
N VAL A 74 -5.67 -7.77 -2.26
CA VAL A 74 -4.73 -7.62 -3.36
C VAL A 74 -3.28 -7.88 -2.96
N ASN A 75 -2.50 -8.46 -3.87
CA ASN A 75 -1.04 -8.45 -3.80
C ASN A 75 -0.47 -7.13 -4.35
N ALA A 76 0.82 -6.89 -4.14
CA ALA A 76 1.45 -5.63 -4.58
C ALA A 76 1.32 -5.40 -6.09
N LYS A 77 1.53 -6.44 -6.90
CA LYS A 77 1.46 -6.40 -8.37
C LYS A 77 0.04 -6.20 -8.92
N ASP A 78 -0.98 -6.49 -8.12
CA ASP A 78 -2.38 -6.45 -8.57
C ASP A 78 -3.01 -5.06 -8.43
N ARG A 79 -2.40 -4.17 -7.66
CA ARG A 79 -2.98 -2.86 -7.28
C ARG A 79 -3.35 -1.98 -8.48
N VAL A 80 -2.41 -1.78 -9.41
CA VAL A 80 -2.65 -0.98 -10.62
C VAL A 80 -3.65 -1.69 -11.55
N PRO A 81 -3.46 -2.97 -11.92
CA PRO A 81 -4.42 -3.68 -12.78
C PRO A 81 -5.85 -3.67 -12.24
N PHE A 82 -6.07 -3.85 -10.93
CA PHE A 82 -7.42 -3.89 -10.35
C PHE A 82 -8.14 -2.54 -10.42
N LEU A 83 -7.41 -1.42 -10.38
CA LEU A 83 -8.00 -0.10 -10.63
C LEU A 83 -8.31 0.10 -12.11
N GLN A 84 -7.41 -0.33 -13.01
CA GLN A 84 -7.57 -0.14 -14.46
C GLN A 84 -8.74 -0.95 -15.03
N ASP A 85 -8.99 -2.15 -14.52
CA ASP A 85 -10.05 -3.02 -15.00
C ASP A 85 -11.35 -2.98 -14.17
N GLY A 86 -11.44 -2.04 -13.21
CA GLY A 86 -12.66 -1.78 -12.42
C GLY A 86 -12.99 -2.87 -11.39
N ARG A 87 -12.03 -3.74 -11.05
CA ARG A 87 -12.18 -4.69 -9.93
C ARG A 87 -12.15 -3.99 -8.57
N ALA A 88 -11.48 -2.84 -8.48
CA ALA A 88 -11.53 -1.95 -7.32
C ALA A 88 -11.78 -0.52 -7.81
N ASP A 89 -12.53 0.25 -7.04
CA ASP A 89 -12.78 1.67 -7.29
C ASP A 89 -11.70 2.53 -6.63
N VAL A 90 -11.28 2.17 -5.42
CA VAL A 90 -10.23 2.84 -4.65
C VAL A 90 -9.27 1.80 -4.08
N MET A 91 -7.99 2.13 -4.01
CA MET A 91 -6.95 1.29 -3.44
C MET A 91 -6.42 1.90 -2.14
N PHE A 92 -6.61 1.22 -1.01
CA PHE A 92 -5.98 1.48 0.28
C PHE A 92 -5.10 0.28 0.65
N ALA A 93 -3.92 0.19 0.03
CA ALA A 93 -3.13 -1.04 0.04
C ALA A 93 -1.62 -0.78 0.16
N ASN A 94 -1.23 0.13 1.05
CA ASN A 94 0.16 0.52 1.29
C ASN A 94 0.87 0.87 -0.03
N MET A 95 0.24 1.76 -0.81
CA MET A 95 0.67 2.05 -2.17
C MET A 95 1.51 3.32 -2.23
N THR A 96 2.81 3.16 -2.42
CA THR A 96 3.75 4.28 -2.57
C THR A 96 3.44 5.07 -3.84
N VAL A 97 3.41 6.39 -3.70
CA VAL A 97 3.32 7.33 -4.81
C VAL A 97 4.64 7.33 -5.58
N THR A 98 4.60 6.97 -6.86
CA THR A 98 5.78 7.03 -7.73
C THR A 98 5.42 7.61 -9.10
N PRO A 99 6.37 8.30 -9.79
CA PRO A 99 6.13 8.83 -11.13
C PRO A 99 5.67 7.75 -12.12
N GLU A 100 6.20 6.52 -11.99
CA GLU A 100 5.81 5.41 -12.86
C GLU A 100 4.34 5.02 -12.66
N ARG A 101 3.90 4.86 -11.41
CA ARG A 101 2.51 4.52 -11.09
C ARG A 101 1.53 5.62 -11.46
N MET A 102 1.94 6.89 -11.36
CA MET A 102 1.13 8.06 -11.74
C MET A 102 0.78 8.10 -13.25
N LYS A 103 1.46 7.33 -14.08
CA LYS A 103 1.09 7.17 -15.50
C LYS A 103 -0.22 6.37 -15.65
N TYR A 104 -0.55 5.52 -14.70
CA TYR A 104 -1.61 4.52 -14.79
C TYR A 104 -2.76 4.72 -13.80
N VAL A 105 -2.52 5.45 -12.72
CA VAL A 105 -3.49 5.74 -11.65
C VAL A 105 -3.32 7.16 -11.16
N ASP A 106 -4.34 7.70 -10.48
CA ASP A 106 -4.23 8.98 -9.78
C ASP A 106 -4.23 8.71 -8.26
N PHE A 107 -3.35 9.44 -7.56
CA PHE A 107 -3.16 9.30 -6.12
C PHE A 107 -3.87 10.41 -5.35
N SER A 108 -4.42 10.04 -4.20
CA SER A 108 -4.92 10.99 -3.20
C SER A 108 -3.78 11.73 -2.51
N MET A 109 -4.14 12.67 -1.64
CA MET A 109 -3.24 13.17 -0.59
C MET A 109 -2.71 11.98 0.22
N PRO A 110 -1.41 12.01 0.63
CA PRO A 110 -0.81 10.91 1.36
C PRO A 110 -1.34 10.82 2.79
N TYR A 111 -1.52 9.61 3.32
CA TYR A 111 -1.91 9.36 4.70
C TYR A 111 -0.83 8.72 5.56
N LEU A 112 0.25 8.21 4.96
CA LEU A 112 1.46 7.70 5.60
C LEU A 112 2.70 8.14 4.82
N SER A 113 3.85 8.11 5.49
CA SER A 113 5.15 8.18 4.83
C SER A 113 6.00 6.96 5.17
N SER A 114 7.01 6.69 4.37
CA SER A 114 7.93 5.58 4.58
C SER A 114 9.30 5.88 4.01
N VAL A 115 10.23 5.01 4.27
CA VAL A 115 11.53 4.94 3.60
C VAL A 115 11.88 3.47 3.43
N GLN A 116 12.58 3.15 2.36
CA GLN A 116 13.12 1.80 2.22
C GLN A 116 14.11 1.52 3.34
N SER A 117 14.08 0.33 3.88
CA SER A 117 15.02 -0.15 4.89
C SER A 117 15.37 -1.61 4.65
N LEU A 118 16.41 -2.10 5.27
CA LEU A 118 16.82 -3.48 5.17
C LEU A 118 16.85 -4.13 6.53
N ILE A 119 16.31 -5.33 6.61
CA ILE A 119 16.51 -6.22 7.78
C ILE A 119 17.33 -7.43 7.41
N SER A 120 18.09 -7.92 8.38
CA SER A 120 18.84 -9.17 8.32
C SER A 120 18.84 -9.88 9.67
N LYS A 121 19.42 -11.06 9.75
CA LYS A 121 19.72 -11.71 11.04
C LYS A 121 20.76 -10.89 11.80
N LYS A 122 20.63 -10.79 13.10
CA LYS A 122 21.64 -10.15 13.97
C LYS A 122 23.02 -10.71 13.71
N GLY A 123 23.99 -9.82 13.57
CA GLY A 123 25.37 -10.21 13.30
C GLY A 123 25.72 -10.46 11.83
N ALA A 124 24.82 -10.21 10.89
CA ALA A 124 25.11 -10.32 9.45
C ALA A 124 26.12 -9.28 8.93
N ASN A 125 26.44 -8.25 9.76
CA ASN A 125 27.42 -7.20 9.44
C ASN A 125 27.14 -6.38 8.17
N ILE A 126 25.89 -6.25 7.77
CA ILE A 126 25.47 -5.39 6.67
C ILE A 126 25.36 -3.96 7.21
N LYS A 127 26.24 -3.06 6.79
CA LYS A 127 26.33 -1.65 7.28
C LYS A 127 26.08 -0.61 6.20
N LYS A 128 26.15 -0.99 4.94
CA LYS A 128 25.90 -0.14 3.76
C LYS A 128 25.32 -0.97 2.63
N ILE A 129 24.70 -0.32 1.67
CA ILE A 129 24.00 -1.00 0.56
C ILE A 129 24.94 -1.85 -0.30
N SER A 130 26.21 -1.46 -0.43
CA SER A 130 27.21 -2.24 -1.18
C SER A 130 27.61 -3.57 -0.50
N ASP A 131 27.29 -3.75 0.78
CA ASP A 131 27.51 -5.01 1.49
C ASP A 131 26.50 -6.10 1.06
N LEU A 132 25.48 -5.71 0.29
CA LEU A 132 24.50 -6.63 -0.32
C LEU A 132 25.02 -7.32 -1.58
N LYS A 133 26.22 -6.99 -2.03
CA LYS A 133 26.82 -7.70 -3.17
C LYS A 133 26.85 -9.20 -2.87
N ASP A 134 26.31 -9.97 -3.81
CA ASP A 134 26.15 -11.42 -3.70
C ASP A 134 25.19 -11.92 -2.59
N CYS A 135 24.63 -11.04 -1.75
CA CYS A 135 23.62 -11.42 -0.78
C CYS A 135 22.29 -11.75 -1.46
N LYS A 136 21.66 -12.82 -1.01
CA LYS A 136 20.30 -13.17 -1.38
C LYS A 136 19.35 -12.27 -0.63
N THR A 137 18.70 -11.36 -1.34
CA THR A 137 17.78 -10.36 -0.76
C THR A 137 16.36 -10.59 -1.23
N LEU A 138 15.46 -10.80 -0.27
CA LEU A 138 14.03 -10.94 -0.56
C LEU A 138 13.45 -9.62 -1.03
N VAL A 139 12.63 -9.69 -2.06
CA VAL A 139 11.85 -8.58 -2.61
C VAL A 139 10.49 -9.07 -3.11
N ILE A 140 9.51 -8.19 -3.18
CA ILE A 140 8.16 -8.52 -3.65
C ILE A 140 7.89 -7.77 -4.95
N PRO A 141 7.61 -8.45 -6.08
CA PRO A 141 7.23 -7.81 -7.33
C PRO A 141 6.06 -6.82 -7.15
N GLY A 142 6.18 -5.65 -7.80
CA GLY A 142 5.21 -4.56 -7.68
C GLY A 142 5.41 -3.65 -6.46
N THR A 143 6.52 -3.80 -5.71
CA THR A 143 6.94 -2.88 -4.64
C THR A 143 8.09 -1.99 -5.10
N THR A 144 8.26 -0.83 -4.46
CA THR A 144 9.40 0.07 -4.73
C THR A 144 10.73 -0.56 -4.36
N SER A 145 10.77 -1.52 -3.43
CA SER A 145 11.97 -2.29 -3.10
C SER A 145 12.42 -3.20 -4.26
N PHE A 146 11.46 -3.85 -4.91
CA PHE A 146 11.74 -4.63 -6.12
C PHE A 146 12.28 -3.74 -7.24
N ASP A 147 11.60 -2.61 -7.49
CA ASP A 147 12.01 -1.64 -8.52
C ASP A 147 13.41 -1.07 -8.21
N TYR A 148 13.71 -0.82 -6.92
CA TYR A 148 15.04 -0.36 -6.49
C TYR A 148 16.13 -1.37 -6.87
N VAL A 149 15.96 -2.65 -6.54
CA VAL A 149 16.97 -3.69 -6.87
C VAL A 149 17.13 -3.82 -8.38
N LYS A 150 16.02 -3.86 -9.14
CA LYS A 150 16.06 -3.99 -10.60
C LYS A 150 16.69 -2.78 -11.30
N SER A 151 16.54 -1.57 -10.74
CA SER A 151 17.12 -0.33 -11.31
C SER A 151 18.59 -0.11 -10.90
N HIS A 152 19.14 -0.91 -9.97
CA HIS A 152 20.53 -0.80 -9.51
C HIS A 152 21.33 -2.10 -9.69
N PRO A 153 21.44 -2.63 -10.93
CA PRO A 153 22.14 -3.90 -11.17
C PRO A 153 23.62 -3.86 -10.80
N GLN A 154 24.22 -2.66 -10.75
CA GLN A 154 25.61 -2.45 -10.33
C GLN A 154 25.88 -2.83 -8.87
N LEU A 155 24.82 -2.92 -8.03
CA LEU A 155 24.95 -3.36 -6.63
C LEU A 155 25.21 -4.87 -6.50
N GLY A 156 24.96 -5.66 -7.55
CA GLY A 156 25.17 -7.11 -7.55
C GLY A 156 24.33 -7.88 -6.55
N ILE A 157 23.18 -7.33 -6.16
CA ILE A 157 22.22 -7.98 -5.25
C ILE A 157 21.59 -9.18 -5.94
N LYS A 158 21.56 -10.32 -5.27
CA LYS A 158 20.86 -11.53 -5.76
C LYS A 158 19.42 -11.48 -5.24
N ASP A 159 18.50 -10.97 -6.04
CA ASP A 159 17.11 -10.90 -5.63
C ASP A 159 16.44 -12.27 -5.57
N VAL A 160 15.72 -12.51 -4.48
CA VAL A 160 14.85 -13.66 -4.26
C VAL A 160 13.41 -13.16 -4.19
N GLU A 161 12.64 -13.48 -5.22
CA GLU A 161 11.26 -12.99 -5.31
C GLU A 161 10.32 -13.76 -4.39
N CYS A 162 9.41 -13.02 -3.76
CA CYS A 162 8.33 -13.57 -2.95
C CYS A 162 6.98 -13.14 -3.54
N GLU A 163 5.96 -13.95 -3.34
CA GLU A 163 4.61 -13.61 -3.76
C GLU A 163 4.00 -12.48 -2.89
N ASN A 164 4.26 -12.54 -1.58
CA ASN A 164 3.72 -11.62 -0.58
C ASN A 164 4.60 -11.64 0.68
N SER A 165 4.23 -10.81 1.69
CA SER A 165 5.03 -10.69 2.93
C SER A 165 5.10 -11.99 3.71
N LYS A 166 4.04 -12.79 3.72
CA LYS A 166 4.01 -14.09 4.42
C LYS A 166 4.97 -15.10 3.78
N ASP A 167 4.99 -15.16 2.44
CA ASP A 167 5.93 -16.02 1.69
C ASP A 167 7.38 -15.58 1.92
N CYS A 168 7.64 -14.26 1.86
CA CYS A 168 8.96 -13.73 2.18
C CYS A 168 9.41 -14.10 3.60
N PHE A 169 8.54 -13.94 4.60
CA PHE A 169 8.88 -14.26 5.99
C PHE A 169 9.25 -15.74 6.14
N LYS A 170 8.47 -16.62 5.50
CA LYS A 170 8.76 -18.06 5.50
C LYS A 170 10.13 -18.35 4.86
N LYS A 171 10.40 -17.84 3.66
CA LYS A 171 11.70 -18.02 2.97
C LYS A 171 12.86 -17.52 3.82
N PHE A 172 12.67 -16.39 4.53
CA PHE A 172 13.69 -15.86 5.42
C PHE A 172 13.97 -16.79 6.61
N GLN A 173 12.91 -17.33 7.24
CA GLN A 173 13.03 -18.30 8.34
C GLN A 173 13.68 -19.61 7.88
N ASP A 174 13.34 -20.09 6.69
CA ASP A 174 13.92 -21.28 6.08
C ASP A 174 15.41 -21.10 5.66
N GLY A 175 15.94 -19.86 5.75
CA GLY A 175 17.34 -19.56 5.41
C GLY A 175 17.60 -19.47 3.91
N GLU A 176 16.56 -19.26 3.11
CA GLU A 176 16.70 -19.12 1.65
C GLU A 176 17.28 -17.76 1.25
N ALA A 177 17.31 -16.79 2.18
CA ALA A 177 17.83 -15.45 1.94
C ALA A 177 18.55 -14.87 3.17
N ASP A 178 19.44 -13.91 2.91
CA ASP A 178 20.28 -13.23 3.89
C ASP A 178 19.65 -11.94 4.43
N ALA A 179 18.85 -11.29 3.60
CA ALA A 179 18.25 -9.98 3.89
C ALA A 179 16.84 -9.83 3.28
N TYR A 180 16.09 -8.84 3.77
CA TYR A 180 14.82 -8.42 3.20
C TYR A 180 14.79 -6.90 3.05
N LEU A 181 14.58 -6.42 1.83
CA LEU A 181 14.47 -5.01 1.50
C LEU A 181 12.99 -4.64 1.36
N HIS A 182 12.51 -3.77 2.24
CA HIS A 182 11.14 -3.26 2.19
C HIS A 182 11.04 -1.94 2.96
N THR A 183 9.86 -1.32 3.00
CA THR A 183 9.66 -0.10 3.77
C THR A 183 9.90 -0.31 5.27
N ASN A 184 10.42 0.71 5.94
CA ASN A 184 10.72 0.71 7.37
C ASN A 184 9.52 0.30 8.23
N ILE A 185 8.31 0.75 7.86
CA ILE A 185 7.08 0.45 8.61
C ILE A 185 6.73 -1.05 8.57
N LEU A 186 7.00 -1.75 7.47
CA LEU A 186 6.78 -3.19 7.37
C LEU A 186 7.94 -4.00 7.96
N ASN A 187 9.17 -3.54 7.78
CA ASN A 187 10.34 -4.19 8.38
C ASN A 187 10.32 -4.15 9.90
N ALA A 188 9.81 -3.07 10.50
CA ALA A 188 9.60 -3.00 11.94
C ALA A 188 8.65 -4.11 12.45
N THR A 189 7.63 -4.46 11.68
CA THR A 189 6.74 -5.58 12.02
C THR A 189 7.50 -6.89 12.19
N TRP A 190 8.40 -7.21 11.26
CA TRP A 190 9.19 -8.44 11.33
C TRP A 190 10.12 -8.46 12.54
N THR A 191 10.78 -7.34 12.85
CA THR A 191 11.66 -7.26 14.03
C THR A 191 10.90 -7.30 15.36
N LEU A 192 9.58 -7.01 15.34
CA LEU A 192 8.72 -7.23 16.51
C LEU A 192 8.28 -8.70 16.65
N MET A 193 8.13 -9.40 15.53
CA MET A 193 7.72 -10.81 15.49
C MET A 193 8.89 -11.76 15.78
N ASP A 194 10.09 -11.40 15.33
CA ASP A 194 11.29 -12.24 15.46
C ASP A 194 12.45 -11.42 16.02
N GLY A 195 12.79 -11.66 17.30
CA GLY A 195 13.87 -10.99 18.02
C GLY A 195 15.28 -11.35 17.53
N SER A 196 15.43 -12.32 16.62
CA SER A 196 16.72 -12.62 15.96
C SER A 196 17.06 -11.68 14.82
N LEU A 197 16.08 -10.87 14.38
CA LEU A 197 16.21 -9.90 13.31
C LEU A 197 16.64 -8.53 13.83
N GLU A 198 17.32 -7.78 12.97
CA GLU A 198 17.67 -6.38 13.19
C GLU A 198 17.46 -5.55 11.93
N VAL A 199 17.23 -4.25 12.12
CA VAL A 199 17.25 -3.29 11.01
C VAL A 199 18.71 -2.96 10.75
N SER A 200 19.29 -3.57 9.73
CA SER A 200 20.70 -3.40 9.37
C SER A 200 20.96 -2.08 8.64
N LEU A 201 20.02 -1.69 7.75
CA LEU A 201 20.05 -0.40 7.08
C LEU A 201 18.72 0.30 7.33
N PRO A 202 18.67 1.32 8.19
CA PRO A 202 17.42 2.01 8.53
C PRO A 202 16.87 2.88 7.38
N VAL A 203 17.74 3.31 6.48
CA VAL A 203 17.40 4.15 5.32
C VAL A 203 18.12 3.63 4.09
N VAL A 204 17.36 3.33 3.04
CA VAL A 204 17.83 3.00 1.69
C VAL A 204 17.04 3.84 0.71
N GLY A 205 17.73 4.68 -0.09
CA GLY A 205 17.08 5.61 -1.02
C GLY A 205 16.44 6.81 -0.33
N GLU A 206 15.32 7.28 -0.88
CA GLU A 206 14.63 8.50 -0.46
C GLU A 206 13.36 8.20 0.35
N TYR A 207 12.83 9.26 0.98
CA TYR A 207 11.53 9.18 1.65
C TYR A 207 10.41 9.07 0.63
N GLU A 208 9.42 8.26 0.94
CA GLU A 208 8.28 7.94 0.10
C GLU A 208 6.97 8.30 0.81
N PHE A 209 5.94 8.64 0.03
CA PHE A 209 4.59 8.83 0.53
C PHE A 209 3.69 7.67 0.12
N ILE A 210 2.79 7.29 1.02
CA ILE A 210 1.77 6.27 0.80
C ILE A 210 0.42 6.97 0.72
N ALA A 211 -0.32 6.72 -0.36
CA ALA A 211 -1.59 7.34 -0.63
C ALA A 211 -2.62 6.31 -1.14
N ALA A 212 -3.90 6.67 -1.06
CA ALA A 212 -4.92 5.95 -1.77
C ALA A 212 -4.81 6.24 -3.28
N ALA A 213 -5.27 5.30 -4.11
CA ALA A 213 -5.27 5.49 -5.55
C ALA A 213 -6.63 5.15 -6.16
N VAL A 214 -6.94 5.82 -7.25
CA VAL A 214 -8.13 5.57 -8.09
C VAL A 214 -7.67 5.32 -9.53
N ALA A 215 -8.56 4.80 -10.37
CA ALA A 215 -8.29 4.67 -11.79
C ALA A 215 -7.89 6.03 -12.40
N LYS A 216 -7.01 5.98 -13.40
CA LYS A 216 -6.52 7.19 -14.08
C LYS A 216 -7.69 8.01 -14.62
N ASP A 217 -7.59 9.33 -14.45
CA ASP A 217 -8.60 10.33 -14.88
C ASP A 217 -9.97 10.24 -14.18
N ASN A 218 -10.13 9.44 -13.13
CA ASN A 218 -11.35 9.45 -12.29
C ASN A 218 -11.30 10.61 -11.28
N LYS A 219 -11.33 11.85 -11.79
CA LYS A 219 -11.10 13.08 -11.03
C LYS A 219 -12.17 13.36 -9.97
N GLU A 220 -13.42 12.98 -10.25
CA GLU A 220 -14.53 13.20 -9.31
C GLU A 220 -14.39 12.30 -8.08
N LEU A 221 -14.09 11.01 -8.28
CA LEU A 221 -13.84 10.09 -7.19
C LEU A 221 -12.57 10.47 -6.41
N LEU A 222 -11.50 10.87 -7.11
CA LEU A 222 -10.27 11.34 -6.46
C LEU A 222 -10.54 12.55 -5.57
N LYS A 223 -11.31 13.53 -6.08
CA LYS A 223 -11.69 14.71 -5.28
C LYS A 223 -12.48 14.29 -4.04
N ALA A 224 -13.48 13.43 -4.19
CA ALA A 224 -14.28 12.94 -3.07
C ALA A 224 -13.43 12.20 -2.02
N VAL A 225 -12.44 11.39 -2.44
CA VAL A 225 -11.48 10.75 -1.54
C VAL A 225 -10.64 11.79 -0.79
N ASN A 226 -10.12 12.80 -1.48
CA ASN A 226 -9.33 13.87 -0.84
C ASN A 226 -10.16 14.69 0.15
N ASP A 227 -11.36 15.10 -0.23
CA ASP A 227 -12.27 15.84 0.67
C ASP A 227 -12.60 15.01 1.92
N ALA A 228 -12.82 13.70 1.76
CA ALA A 228 -13.05 12.79 2.87
C ALA A 228 -11.83 12.66 3.79
N LEU A 229 -10.62 12.51 3.23
CA LEU A 229 -9.38 12.46 4.01
C LEU A 229 -9.15 13.75 4.80
N MET A 230 -9.35 14.92 4.19
CA MET A 230 -9.25 16.23 4.87
C MET A 230 -10.26 16.34 6.02
N SER A 231 -11.54 15.97 5.79
CA SER A 231 -12.57 15.97 6.83
C SER A 231 -12.18 15.06 8.00
N LEU A 232 -11.74 13.83 7.72
CA LEU A 232 -11.34 12.87 8.75
C LEU A 232 -10.11 13.34 9.55
N SER A 233 -9.15 14.01 8.91
CA SER A 233 -8.01 14.62 9.60
C SER A 233 -8.47 15.74 10.53
N SER A 234 -9.29 16.67 10.05
CA SER A 234 -9.81 17.78 10.86
C SER A 234 -10.70 17.33 12.03
N GLU A 235 -11.38 16.20 11.90
CA GLU A 235 -12.17 15.55 12.95
C GLU A 235 -11.32 14.75 13.96
N GLY A 236 -10.00 14.64 13.73
CA GLY A 236 -9.08 13.90 14.59
C GLY A 236 -9.11 12.38 14.41
N GLU A 237 -9.75 11.86 13.35
CA GLU A 237 -9.86 10.41 13.13
C GLU A 237 -8.48 9.79 12.83
N PHE A 238 -7.55 10.48 12.15
CA PHE A 238 -6.19 9.99 11.96
C PHE A 238 -5.45 9.80 13.27
N GLN A 239 -5.56 10.78 14.19
CA GLN A 239 -4.95 10.68 15.52
C GLN A 239 -5.56 9.54 16.33
N LYS A 240 -6.87 9.35 16.23
CA LYS A 240 -7.57 8.25 16.89
C LYS A 240 -7.11 6.90 16.34
N LEU A 241 -7.08 6.71 15.02
CA LEU A 241 -6.61 5.47 14.39
C LEU A 241 -5.14 5.19 14.72
N TYR A 242 -4.29 6.24 14.77
CA TYR A 242 -2.91 6.11 15.21
C TYR A 242 -2.82 5.59 16.65
N LYS A 243 -3.51 6.24 17.59
CA LYS A 243 -3.51 5.85 19.01
C LYS A 243 -4.10 4.45 19.25
N ASP A 244 -5.16 4.11 18.52
CA ASP A 244 -5.87 2.85 18.72
C ASP A 244 -5.13 1.64 18.10
N ILE A 245 -4.37 1.85 17.01
CA ILE A 245 -3.82 0.76 16.21
C ILE A 245 -2.30 0.81 16.08
N LEU A 246 -1.76 1.95 15.61
CA LEU A 246 -0.35 2.01 15.20
C LEU A 246 0.58 2.21 16.40
N GLU A 247 0.25 3.11 17.31
CA GLU A 247 1.06 3.39 18.48
C GLU A 247 1.24 2.17 19.40
N PRO A 248 0.16 1.45 19.81
CA PRO A 248 0.30 0.26 20.66
C PRO A 248 0.97 -0.90 19.93
N TYR A 249 0.87 -0.96 18.61
CA TYR A 249 1.52 -1.99 17.81
C TYR A 249 3.03 -1.78 17.74
N TYR A 250 3.46 -0.59 17.33
CA TYR A 250 4.89 -0.29 17.13
C TYR A 250 5.64 0.05 18.40
N ARG A 251 4.98 0.55 19.44
CA ARG A 251 5.59 0.86 20.74
C ARG A 251 6.86 1.71 20.63
N GLY A 252 6.84 2.73 19.76
CA GLY A 252 7.97 3.61 19.50
C GLY A 252 9.07 3.07 18.57
N LYS A 253 8.91 1.88 17.99
CA LYS A 253 9.86 1.32 17.00
C LYS A 253 9.88 2.10 15.70
N ILE A 254 8.81 2.79 15.37
CA ILE A 254 8.68 3.65 14.20
C ILE A 254 8.38 5.07 14.68
N GLU A 255 9.09 6.05 14.14
CA GLU A 255 8.83 7.46 14.42
C GLU A 255 7.42 7.86 13.97
N LYS A 256 6.76 8.67 14.80
CA LYS A 256 5.38 9.13 14.55
C LYS A 256 5.20 9.80 13.18
N LYS A 257 6.21 10.53 12.71
CA LYS A 257 6.18 11.21 11.38
C LYS A 257 5.90 10.29 10.19
N TYR A 258 6.15 8.97 10.31
CA TYR A 258 5.80 8.00 9.28
C TYR A 258 4.36 7.52 9.39
N LEU A 259 3.78 7.58 10.59
CA LEU A 259 2.52 6.94 10.93
C LEU A 259 1.36 7.93 11.08
N LEU A 260 1.64 9.23 11.09
CA LEU A 260 0.65 10.29 11.22
C LEU A 260 1.12 11.53 10.46
N LEU A 261 0.34 11.96 9.48
CA LEU A 261 0.62 13.10 8.59
C LEU A 261 -0.32 14.29 8.82
N ASP A 262 -0.88 14.43 10.03
CA ASP A 262 -1.81 15.54 10.36
C ASP A 262 -1.22 16.92 10.06
N ASP A 263 0.08 17.11 10.28
CA ASP A 263 0.76 18.39 10.02
C ASP A 263 0.74 18.76 8.53
N VAL A 264 0.77 17.74 7.63
CA VAL A 264 0.63 17.94 6.18
C VAL A 264 -0.78 18.44 5.85
N TYR A 265 -1.81 17.81 6.42
CA TYR A 265 -3.19 18.20 6.20
C TYR A 265 -3.50 19.58 6.77
N ASN A 266 -2.99 19.89 7.96
CA ASN A 266 -3.15 21.20 8.59
C ASN A 266 -2.52 22.32 7.76
N SER A 267 -1.39 22.07 7.09
CA SER A 267 -0.73 23.05 6.22
C SER A 267 -1.46 23.29 4.89
N LEU A 268 -2.29 22.36 4.46
CA LEU A 268 -3.06 22.45 3.21
C LEU A 268 -4.46 23.03 3.41
N SER A 269 -4.92 23.14 4.67
CA SER A 269 -6.22 23.73 5.04
C SER A 269 -6.15 25.25 5.32
N LEU A 270 -4.98 25.87 5.21
CA LEU A 270 -4.73 27.31 5.30
C LEU A 270 -4.71 27.96 3.91
#